data_307b414d4de788aee41102a475125b16
#
_entry.id   307b414d4de788aee41102a475125b16
#
_cell.length_a   1.000
_cell.length_b   1.000
_cell.length_c   1.000
_cell.angle_alpha   90.00
_cell.angle_beta   90.00
_cell.angle_gamma   90.00
#
_symmetry.space_group_name_H-M   'P 1'
#
loop_
_entity.id
_entity.type
_entity.pdbx_description
1 polymer ?
#
loop_
_entity_poly.entity_id
_entity_poly.type
_entity_poly.pdbx_seq_one_letter_code
_entity_poly.pdbx_strand_id
1 'polypeptide(L)'
;MSDTKTILIAYPREFLCFPKLKRKVQFYTSQSSEIKLVATSDPNGYVRAYAEALSIPFQLVEDLAGAVEKATHAILFEDRECFADLRGALGQAAIPTRIVPLQLTLVVNKDRGDLYDVYIGRGTIWGNPYQMGQDGVRNEVIRKFAYDFGRGFLKASENLEHNLSIIRGKVIACHCKPAACHGDVLAAHLNAQDDDL
;
A
#
# COMPACT_ATOMS: atom_id res chain seq x y z
N MET A 1 18.87 31.35 10.89
CA MET A 1 18.09 31.10 9.68
C MET A 1 17.41 29.75 9.91
N SER A 2 16.08 29.71 9.91
CA SER A 2 15.35 28.45 10.04
C SER A 2 15.63 27.63 8.77
N ASP A 3 16.25 26.46 8.94
CA ASP A 3 16.60 25.60 7.81
C ASP A 3 15.35 24.81 7.42
N THR A 4 14.61 25.28 6.40
CA THR A 4 13.41 24.63 5.89
C THR A 4 13.78 23.25 5.35
N LYS A 5 13.22 22.17 5.93
CA LYS A 5 13.46 20.82 5.46
C LYS A 5 12.49 20.43 4.36
N THR A 6 13.03 19.97 3.25
CA THR A 6 12.23 19.35 2.18
C THR A 6 12.26 17.84 2.34
N ILE A 7 11.10 17.27 2.65
CA ILE A 7 10.95 15.84 2.93
C ILE A 7 10.36 15.13 1.72
N LEU A 8 11.14 14.22 1.12
CA LEU A 8 10.63 13.34 0.09
C LEU A 8 9.89 12.16 0.73
N ILE A 9 8.64 11.93 0.31
CA ILE A 9 7.82 10.82 0.78
C ILE A 9 7.50 9.92 -0.40
N ALA A 10 7.73 8.60 -0.25
CA ALA A 10 7.31 7.60 -1.20
C ALA A 10 6.61 6.44 -0.49
N TYR A 11 5.54 5.93 -1.12
CA TYR A 11 4.80 4.75 -0.66
C TYR A 11 4.16 4.03 -1.86
N PRO A 12 4.00 2.70 -1.82
CA PRO A 12 3.40 1.96 -2.92
C PRO A 12 1.86 2.10 -2.92
N ARG A 13 1.24 1.91 -4.11
CA ARG A 13 -0.22 1.99 -4.30
C ARG A 13 -0.99 1.07 -3.37
N GLU A 14 -0.44 -0.10 -3.07
CA GLU A 14 -1.05 -1.12 -2.22
C GLU A 14 -1.08 -0.75 -0.74
N PHE A 15 -0.34 0.28 -0.32
CA PHE A 15 -0.38 0.78 1.05
C PHE A 15 -1.62 1.66 1.27
N LEU A 16 -2.59 1.14 2.03
CA LEU A 16 -3.91 1.76 2.21
C LEU A 16 -4.16 2.30 3.63
N CYS A 17 -3.13 2.33 4.49
CA CYS A 17 -3.23 2.81 5.87
C CYS A 17 -2.78 4.27 6.01
N PHE A 18 -3.65 5.23 5.69
CA PHE A 18 -3.36 6.66 5.88
C PHE A 18 -3.01 7.04 7.34
N PRO A 19 -3.67 6.48 8.38
CA PRO A 19 -3.29 6.75 9.78
C PRO A 19 -1.83 6.43 10.09
N LYS A 20 -1.30 5.30 9.58
CA LYS A 20 0.13 4.94 9.75
C LYS A 20 1.03 5.95 9.06
N LEU A 21 0.72 6.36 7.80
CA LEU A 21 1.49 7.39 7.11
C LEU A 21 1.53 8.67 7.94
N LYS A 22 0.37 9.19 8.34
CA LYS A 22 0.25 10.40 9.14
C LYS A 22 1.08 10.33 10.43
N ARG A 23 0.94 9.25 11.19
CA ARG A 23 1.64 9.05 12.47
C ARG A 23 3.16 9.02 12.28
N LYS A 24 3.66 8.27 11.27
CA LYS A 24 5.11 8.16 11.01
C LYS A 24 5.69 9.47 10.48
N VAL A 25 5.05 10.14 9.53
CA VAL A 25 5.53 11.44 9.02
C VAL A 25 5.55 12.47 10.15
N GLN A 26 4.49 12.58 10.94
CA GLN A 26 4.44 13.48 12.09
C GLN A 26 5.57 13.19 13.10
N PHE A 27 5.81 11.92 13.41
CA PHE A 27 6.89 11.52 14.33
C PHE A 27 8.27 11.95 13.82
N TYR A 28 8.60 11.65 12.56
CA TYR A 28 9.93 11.97 12.00
C TYR A 28 10.15 13.46 11.73
N THR A 29 9.08 14.25 11.62
CA THR A 29 9.15 15.69 11.38
C THR A 29 8.91 16.53 12.62
N SER A 30 8.60 15.93 13.79
CA SER A 30 8.24 16.61 15.02
C SER A 30 9.24 17.65 15.54
N GLN A 31 10.53 17.47 15.24
CA GLN A 31 11.61 18.38 15.64
C GLN A 31 11.92 19.47 14.59
N SER A 32 11.15 19.52 13.51
CA SER A 32 11.39 20.47 12.42
C SER A 32 10.42 21.64 12.53
N SER A 33 10.95 22.86 12.54
CA SER A 33 10.15 24.08 12.67
C SER A 33 9.39 24.42 11.38
N GLU A 34 9.96 24.10 10.23
CA GLU A 34 9.38 24.34 8.91
C GLU A 34 9.71 23.18 7.98
N ILE A 35 8.68 22.64 7.33
CA ILE A 35 8.84 21.55 6.36
C ILE A 35 8.11 21.83 5.06
N LYS A 36 8.63 21.26 3.96
CA LYS A 36 7.97 21.12 2.65
C LYS A 36 7.93 19.65 2.30
N LEU A 37 6.90 19.22 1.62
CA LEU A 37 6.78 17.83 1.17
C LEU A 37 6.96 17.75 -0.35
N VAL A 38 7.67 16.72 -0.79
CA VAL A 38 7.79 16.35 -2.19
C VAL A 38 7.52 14.87 -2.37
N ALA A 39 7.01 14.48 -3.53
CA ALA A 39 6.82 13.09 -3.91
C ALA A 39 6.96 12.94 -5.42
N THR A 40 7.41 11.78 -5.90
CA THR A 40 7.38 11.45 -7.34
C THR A 40 6.03 10.88 -7.76
N SER A 41 5.30 10.31 -6.81
CA SER A 41 3.91 9.84 -6.99
C SER A 41 3.17 9.90 -5.67
N ASP A 42 1.86 10.08 -5.74
CA ASP A 42 0.95 10.05 -4.59
C ASP A 42 -0.29 9.23 -4.96
N PRO A 43 -0.13 7.88 -5.10
CA PRO A 43 -1.12 7.03 -5.76
C PRO A 43 -2.48 7.00 -5.06
N ASN A 44 -2.51 7.24 -3.75
CA ASN A 44 -3.74 7.26 -2.94
C ASN A 44 -4.10 8.68 -2.43
N GLY A 45 -3.33 9.71 -2.84
CA GLY A 45 -3.55 11.09 -2.39
C GLY A 45 -3.16 11.38 -0.94
N TYR A 46 -2.41 10.50 -0.30
CA TYR A 46 -2.13 10.59 1.15
C TYR A 46 -1.16 11.70 1.52
N VAL A 47 -0.13 11.92 0.71
CA VAL A 47 0.83 13.01 0.97
C VAL A 47 0.15 14.35 0.79
N ARG A 48 -0.67 14.49 -0.25
CA ARG A 48 -1.48 15.69 -0.49
C ARG A 48 -2.45 15.93 0.68
N ALA A 49 -3.23 14.92 1.06
CA ALA A 49 -4.20 15.06 2.15
C ALA A 49 -3.54 15.42 3.49
N TYR A 50 -2.36 14.86 3.78
CA TYR A 50 -1.59 15.22 4.96
C TYR A 50 -1.09 16.68 4.90
N ALA A 51 -0.56 17.10 3.76
CA ALA A 51 -0.06 18.45 3.54
C ALA A 51 -1.17 19.51 3.68
N GLU A 52 -2.33 19.27 3.05
CA GLU A 52 -3.49 20.16 3.10
C GLU A 52 -4.03 20.31 4.53
N ALA A 53 -4.16 19.19 5.26
CA ALA A 53 -4.65 19.20 6.65
C ALA A 53 -3.79 20.03 7.61
N LEU A 54 -2.50 20.19 7.32
CA LEU A 54 -1.54 20.92 8.16
C LEU A 54 -1.01 22.20 7.50
N SER A 55 -1.56 22.60 6.35
CA SER A 55 -1.11 23.76 5.56
C SER A 55 0.39 23.73 5.23
N ILE A 56 0.92 22.52 4.96
CA ILE A 56 2.30 22.29 4.56
C ILE A 56 2.41 22.39 3.04
N PRO A 57 3.40 23.13 2.47
CA PRO A 57 3.63 23.14 1.04
C PRO A 57 3.94 21.74 0.51
N PHE A 58 3.27 21.33 -0.57
CA PHE A 58 3.46 20.04 -1.24
C PHE A 58 3.65 20.21 -2.74
N GLN A 59 4.61 19.46 -3.31
CA GLN A 59 4.88 19.42 -4.73
C GLN A 59 5.05 17.98 -5.22
N LEU A 60 4.33 17.61 -6.30
CA LEU A 60 4.69 16.46 -7.11
C LEU A 60 5.83 16.85 -8.06
N VAL A 61 6.84 15.99 -8.18
CA VAL A 61 8.01 16.14 -9.04
C VAL A 61 7.99 14.98 -10.04
N GLU A 62 8.01 15.30 -11.34
CA GLU A 62 7.77 14.28 -12.38
C GLU A 62 8.87 13.22 -12.49
N ASP A 63 10.09 13.55 -12.09
CA ASP A 63 11.24 12.65 -12.21
C ASP A 63 11.98 12.43 -10.88
N LEU A 64 12.68 11.31 -10.84
CA LEU A 64 13.44 10.87 -9.67
C LEU A 64 14.59 11.83 -9.34
N ALA A 65 15.33 12.30 -10.34
CA ALA A 65 16.51 13.14 -10.14
C ALA A 65 16.11 14.50 -9.55
N GLY A 66 15.09 15.14 -10.11
CA GLY A 66 14.56 16.40 -9.60
C GLY A 66 13.96 16.27 -8.19
N ALA A 67 13.38 15.12 -7.85
CA ALA A 67 12.89 14.87 -6.50
C ALA A 67 14.04 14.71 -5.49
N VAL A 68 15.10 14.00 -5.86
CA VAL A 68 16.30 13.82 -5.02
C VAL A 68 17.04 15.16 -4.86
N GLU A 69 17.19 15.97 -5.93
CA GLU A 69 17.84 17.29 -5.88
C GLU A 69 17.13 18.24 -4.89
N LYS A 70 15.79 18.20 -4.83
CA LYS A 70 15.01 19.03 -3.92
C LYS A 70 15.02 18.55 -2.48
N ALA A 71 15.23 17.26 -2.25
CA ALA A 71 15.08 16.65 -0.94
C ALA A 71 16.27 16.95 -0.03
N THR A 72 15.97 17.31 1.21
CA THR A 72 16.97 17.33 2.30
C THR A 72 16.89 16.08 3.17
N HIS A 73 15.74 15.42 3.19
CA HIS A 73 15.45 14.18 3.93
C HIS A 73 14.46 13.33 3.15
N ALA A 74 14.40 12.04 3.44
CA ALA A 74 13.39 11.17 2.84
C ALA A 74 12.74 10.22 3.87
N ILE A 75 11.47 9.88 3.63
CA ILE A 75 10.71 8.85 4.35
C ILE A 75 10.12 7.90 3.31
N LEU A 76 10.57 6.66 3.30
CA LEU A 76 10.12 5.62 2.36
C LEU A 76 9.29 4.60 3.13
N PHE A 77 8.03 4.44 2.75
CA PHE A 77 7.18 3.35 3.22
C PHE A 77 7.36 2.19 2.24
N GLU A 78 8.09 1.16 2.62
CA GLU A 78 8.61 0.17 1.68
C GLU A 78 8.26 -1.27 2.09
N ASP A 79 7.86 -2.07 1.10
CA ASP A 79 7.75 -3.52 1.18
C ASP A 79 8.56 -4.15 0.03
N ARG A 80 9.30 -5.23 0.32
CA ARG A 80 10.06 -6.00 -0.69
C ARG A 80 10.92 -5.15 -1.63
N GLU A 81 11.59 -4.14 -1.08
CA GLU A 81 12.52 -3.25 -1.83
C GLU A 81 11.90 -2.54 -3.04
N CYS A 82 10.57 -2.25 -2.99
CA CYS A 82 9.86 -1.62 -4.10
C CYS A 82 10.39 -0.23 -4.50
N PHE A 83 11.24 0.38 -3.68
CA PHE A 83 11.92 1.65 -3.94
C PHE A 83 13.45 1.53 -3.99
N ALA A 84 13.99 0.38 -4.42
CA ALA A 84 15.44 0.14 -4.46
C ALA A 84 16.20 1.22 -5.25
N ASP A 85 15.70 1.63 -6.43
CA ASP A 85 16.34 2.66 -7.26
C ASP A 85 16.32 4.03 -6.58
N LEU A 86 15.19 4.42 -5.99
CA LEU A 86 15.07 5.67 -5.24
C LEU A 86 16.00 5.67 -4.03
N ARG A 87 16.05 4.56 -3.29
CA ARG A 87 16.95 4.40 -2.14
C ARG A 87 18.42 4.51 -2.54
N GLY A 88 18.78 3.91 -3.68
CA GLY A 88 20.11 4.02 -4.28
C GLY A 88 20.49 5.47 -4.62
N ALA A 89 19.58 6.20 -5.28
CA ALA A 89 19.80 7.60 -5.64
C ALA A 89 19.92 8.52 -4.40
N LEU A 90 19.06 8.32 -3.40
CA LEU A 90 19.13 9.05 -2.12
C LEU A 90 20.45 8.78 -1.39
N GLY A 91 20.93 7.53 -1.39
CA GLY A 91 22.21 7.15 -0.81
C GLY A 91 23.39 7.81 -1.50
N GLN A 92 23.41 7.85 -2.84
CA GLN A 92 24.43 8.54 -3.63
C GLN A 92 24.45 10.05 -3.36
N ALA A 93 23.31 10.66 -3.16
CA ALA A 93 23.17 12.07 -2.80
C ALA A 93 23.40 12.36 -1.30
N ALA A 94 23.72 11.34 -0.49
CA ALA A 94 23.90 11.43 0.96
C ALA A 94 22.66 12.02 1.69
N ILE A 95 21.46 11.79 1.18
CA ILE A 95 20.21 12.28 1.78
C ILE A 95 19.81 11.37 2.95
N PRO A 96 19.69 11.90 4.20
CA PRO A 96 19.20 11.14 5.34
C PRO A 96 17.81 10.54 5.05
N THR A 97 17.72 9.21 5.07
CA THR A 97 16.51 8.46 4.70
C THR A 97 16.02 7.61 5.87
N ARG A 98 14.71 7.68 6.12
CA ARG A 98 14.00 6.78 7.04
C ARG A 98 13.18 5.80 6.24
N ILE A 99 13.42 4.51 6.48
CA ILE A 99 12.60 3.43 5.92
C ILE A 99 11.57 3.04 6.97
N VAL A 100 10.30 3.06 6.57
CA VAL A 100 9.18 2.53 7.34
C VAL A 100 8.80 1.21 6.69
N PRO A 101 9.14 0.06 7.31
CA PRO A 101 8.83 -1.23 6.71
C PRO A 101 7.32 -1.46 6.69
N LEU A 102 6.84 -2.03 5.59
CA LEU A 102 5.46 -2.46 5.40
C LEU A 102 5.40 -3.98 5.22
N GLN A 103 4.25 -4.56 5.55
CA GLN A 103 3.92 -5.96 5.28
C GLN A 103 2.67 -6.01 4.40
N LEU A 104 2.84 -5.81 3.09
CA LEU A 104 1.71 -5.74 2.17
C LEU A 104 1.31 -7.13 1.67
N THR A 105 0.01 -7.37 1.65
CA THR A 105 -0.58 -8.51 0.93
C THR A 105 -0.72 -8.13 -0.54
N LEU A 106 -0.05 -8.86 -1.41
CA LEU A 106 -0.04 -8.62 -2.86
C LEU A 106 -0.82 -9.71 -3.59
N VAL A 107 -1.46 -9.36 -4.70
CA VAL A 107 -2.25 -10.30 -5.51
C VAL A 107 -1.60 -10.53 -6.87
N VAL A 108 -1.29 -11.78 -7.18
CA VAL A 108 -0.66 -12.19 -8.45
C VAL A 108 -1.51 -13.20 -9.22
N ASN A 109 -1.11 -13.47 -10.46
CA ASN A 109 -1.74 -14.50 -11.29
C ASN A 109 -0.90 -15.79 -11.28
N LYS A 110 -1.48 -16.86 -10.71
CA LYS A 110 -0.78 -18.15 -10.65
C LYS A 110 -0.44 -18.73 -12.05
N ASP A 111 -1.21 -18.38 -13.10
CA ASP A 111 -1.03 -18.94 -14.44
C ASP A 111 0.08 -18.21 -15.24
N ARG A 112 0.62 -17.12 -14.70
CA ARG A 112 1.71 -16.35 -15.33
C ARG A 112 3.09 -16.72 -14.83
N GLY A 113 3.20 -17.70 -13.94
CA GLY A 113 4.47 -18.12 -13.36
C GLY A 113 4.95 -17.22 -12.23
N ASP A 114 4.13 -16.30 -11.73
CA ASP A 114 4.44 -15.47 -10.57
C ASP A 114 4.60 -16.34 -9.31
N LEU A 115 5.64 -16.09 -8.54
CA LEU A 115 5.81 -16.75 -7.24
C LEU A 115 4.76 -16.25 -6.27
N TYR A 116 4.17 -17.17 -5.51
CA TYR A 116 3.16 -16.84 -4.50
C TYR A 116 3.27 -17.76 -3.28
N ASP A 117 2.78 -17.26 -2.14
CA ASP A 117 2.77 -17.99 -0.88
C ASP A 117 1.48 -18.79 -0.70
N VAL A 118 0.33 -18.20 -1.07
CA VAL A 118 -0.99 -18.79 -0.79
C VAL A 118 -1.92 -18.68 -2.01
N TYR A 119 -2.48 -19.80 -2.43
CA TYR A 119 -3.53 -19.82 -3.45
C TYR A 119 -4.90 -19.52 -2.80
N ILE A 120 -5.62 -18.55 -3.37
CA ILE A 120 -6.91 -18.06 -2.86
C ILE A 120 -8.09 -18.31 -3.80
N GLY A 121 -7.91 -19.13 -4.85
CA GLY A 121 -8.96 -19.40 -5.82
C GLY A 121 -10.05 -20.34 -5.29
N ARG A 122 -10.98 -20.69 -6.18
CA ARG A 122 -12.08 -21.63 -5.86
C ARG A 122 -11.54 -22.95 -5.31
N GLY A 123 -12.28 -23.53 -4.39
CA GLY A 123 -11.87 -24.71 -3.65
C GLY A 123 -11.14 -24.42 -2.33
N THR A 124 -10.73 -23.18 -2.11
CA THR A 124 -10.20 -22.73 -0.82
C THR A 124 -11.26 -21.97 0.00
N ILE A 125 -10.99 -21.75 1.28
CA ILE A 125 -11.86 -20.92 2.13
C ILE A 125 -11.97 -19.47 1.64
N TRP A 126 -10.97 -19.00 0.85
CA TRP A 126 -10.88 -17.66 0.29
C TRP A 126 -11.62 -17.49 -1.03
N GLY A 127 -11.98 -18.61 -1.68
CA GLY A 127 -12.54 -18.59 -3.03
C GLY A 127 -13.84 -17.79 -3.12
N ASN A 128 -14.00 -17.01 -4.19
CA ASN A 128 -15.24 -16.32 -4.46
C ASN A 128 -16.36 -17.34 -4.79
N PRO A 129 -17.45 -17.42 -3.99
CA PRO A 129 -18.55 -18.34 -4.28
C PRO A 129 -19.35 -17.95 -5.53
N TYR A 130 -19.29 -16.66 -5.92
CA TYR A 130 -20.04 -16.14 -7.06
C TYR A 130 -19.36 -16.42 -8.39
N GLN A 131 -20.09 -16.91 -9.38
CA GLN A 131 -19.60 -17.25 -10.71
C GLN A 131 -19.90 -16.15 -11.74
N MET A 132 -18.88 -15.76 -12.50
CA MET A 132 -19.10 -14.88 -13.66
C MET A 132 -20.02 -15.58 -14.67
N GLY A 133 -20.96 -14.82 -15.25
CA GLY A 133 -21.97 -15.31 -16.18
C GLY A 133 -23.23 -15.83 -15.49
N GLN A 134 -23.11 -16.52 -14.36
CA GLN A 134 -24.25 -17.03 -13.59
C GLN A 134 -24.74 -16.00 -12.56
N ASP A 135 -23.81 -15.45 -11.77
CA ASP A 135 -24.13 -14.51 -10.68
C ASP A 135 -23.93 -13.05 -11.06
N GLY A 136 -23.50 -12.80 -12.28
CA GLY A 136 -23.28 -11.47 -12.82
C GLY A 136 -21.95 -11.31 -13.55
N VAL A 137 -21.65 -10.10 -13.98
CA VAL A 137 -20.35 -9.75 -14.59
C VAL A 137 -19.27 -9.60 -13.51
N ARG A 138 -18.00 -9.51 -13.94
CA ARG A 138 -16.82 -9.47 -13.04
C ARG A 138 -17.01 -8.51 -11.86
N ASN A 139 -17.35 -7.27 -12.11
CA ASN A 139 -17.48 -6.26 -11.05
C ASN A 139 -18.62 -6.57 -10.07
N GLU A 140 -19.69 -7.20 -10.55
CA GLU A 140 -20.83 -7.58 -9.70
C GLU A 140 -20.47 -8.74 -8.76
N VAL A 141 -19.78 -9.77 -9.27
CA VAL A 141 -19.36 -10.91 -8.43
C VAL A 141 -18.29 -10.51 -7.42
N ILE A 142 -17.42 -9.54 -7.74
CA ILE A 142 -16.46 -8.98 -6.79
C ILE A 142 -17.18 -8.14 -5.74
N ARG A 143 -18.16 -7.33 -6.12
CA ARG A 143 -18.96 -6.52 -5.19
C ARG A 143 -19.77 -7.39 -4.23
N LYS A 144 -20.38 -8.48 -4.72
CA LYS A 144 -21.08 -9.46 -3.88
C LYS A 144 -20.13 -10.09 -2.87
N PHE A 145 -18.95 -10.51 -3.32
CA PHE A 145 -17.90 -11.04 -2.44
C PHE A 145 -17.52 -10.02 -1.37
N ALA A 146 -17.24 -8.77 -1.75
CA ALA A 146 -16.86 -7.71 -0.82
C ALA A 146 -17.95 -7.44 0.23
N TYR A 147 -19.21 -7.45 -0.20
CA TYR A 147 -20.35 -7.27 0.70
C TYR A 147 -20.45 -8.40 1.73
N ASP A 148 -20.37 -9.66 1.28
CA ASP A 148 -20.46 -10.81 2.17
C ASP A 148 -19.23 -10.94 3.07
N PHE A 149 -18.03 -10.60 2.56
CA PHE A 149 -16.81 -10.55 3.34
C PHE A 149 -16.93 -9.53 4.49
N GLY A 150 -17.39 -8.33 4.18
CA GLY A 150 -17.59 -7.28 5.19
C GLY A 150 -18.67 -7.58 6.23
N ARG A 151 -19.58 -8.54 5.93
CA ARG A 151 -20.65 -8.98 6.82
C ARG A 151 -20.35 -10.32 7.55
N GLY A 152 -19.23 -10.93 7.26
CA GLY A 152 -18.87 -12.19 7.89
C GLY A 152 -19.61 -13.42 7.35
N PHE A 153 -20.16 -13.37 6.14
CA PHE A 153 -20.97 -14.45 5.55
C PHE A 153 -20.15 -15.47 4.75
N LEU A 154 -18.86 -15.23 4.58
CA LEU A 154 -17.99 -16.14 3.83
C LEU A 154 -17.32 -17.15 4.76
N LYS A 155 -16.93 -18.31 4.21
CA LYS A 155 -16.15 -19.33 4.95
C LYS A 155 -14.87 -18.74 5.57
N ALA A 156 -14.20 -17.83 4.87
CA ALA A 156 -13.03 -17.11 5.38
C ALA A 156 -13.32 -16.31 6.67
N SER A 157 -14.59 -15.97 6.92
CA SER A 157 -15.00 -15.16 8.06
C SER A 157 -15.34 -15.98 9.31
N GLU A 158 -15.42 -17.32 9.22
CA GLU A 158 -15.76 -18.20 10.37
C GLU A 158 -14.75 -18.08 11.52
N ASN A 159 -13.48 -17.84 11.21
CA ASN A 159 -12.42 -17.51 12.17
C ASN A 159 -11.53 -16.41 11.55
N LEU A 160 -12.11 -15.22 11.39
CA LEU A 160 -11.58 -14.18 10.53
C LEU A 160 -10.13 -13.81 10.86
N GLU A 161 -9.82 -13.51 12.13
CA GLU A 161 -8.47 -13.08 12.51
C GLU A 161 -7.42 -14.17 12.26
N HIS A 162 -7.71 -15.41 12.60
CA HIS A 162 -6.82 -16.53 12.30
C HIS A 162 -6.64 -16.69 10.79
N ASN A 163 -7.73 -16.71 10.04
CA ASN A 163 -7.66 -16.86 8.60
C ASN A 163 -6.89 -15.70 7.95
N LEU A 164 -7.19 -14.45 8.31
CA LEU A 164 -6.46 -13.29 7.79
C LEU A 164 -4.96 -13.34 8.11
N SER A 165 -4.56 -13.86 9.27
CA SER A 165 -3.14 -13.99 9.62
C SER A 165 -2.36 -14.92 8.67
N ILE A 166 -3.04 -15.90 8.04
CA ILE A 166 -2.41 -16.81 7.07
C ILE A 166 -1.98 -16.09 5.79
N ILE A 167 -2.73 -15.06 5.38
CA ILE A 167 -2.49 -14.34 4.12
C ILE A 167 -1.93 -12.92 4.34
N ARG A 168 -1.84 -12.44 5.58
CA ARG A 168 -1.28 -11.12 5.92
C ARG A 168 0.18 -11.04 5.51
N GLY A 169 0.55 -10.00 4.77
CA GLY A 169 1.91 -9.76 4.30
C GLY A 169 2.40 -10.79 3.27
N LYS A 170 1.51 -11.61 2.71
CA LYS A 170 1.83 -12.67 1.74
C LYS A 170 1.51 -12.26 0.31
N VAL A 171 2.17 -12.93 -0.64
CA VAL A 171 1.77 -12.91 -2.04
C VAL A 171 0.69 -13.95 -2.24
N ILE A 172 -0.54 -13.51 -2.48
CA ILE A 172 -1.69 -14.38 -2.69
C ILE A 172 -2.02 -14.50 -4.18
N ALA A 173 -2.42 -15.69 -4.63
CA ALA A 173 -2.60 -15.95 -6.05
C ALA A 173 -4.02 -16.37 -6.42
N CYS A 174 -4.50 -15.83 -7.53
CA CYS A 174 -5.68 -16.32 -8.22
C CYS A 174 -5.45 -16.36 -9.75
N HIS A 175 -6.47 -16.67 -10.54
CA HIS A 175 -6.37 -16.75 -12.02
C HIS A 175 -6.69 -15.42 -12.74
N CYS A 176 -7.07 -14.38 -12.02
CA CYS A 176 -7.72 -13.21 -12.62
C CYS A 176 -6.75 -12.10 -13.06
N LYS A 177 -5.65 -11.88 -12.33
CA LYS A 177 -4.73 -10.77 -12.63
C LYS A 177 -4.20 -10.79 -14.07
N PRO A 178 -4.11 -9.63 -14.73
CA PRO A 178 -4.18 -8.26 -14.21
C PRO A 178 -5.60 -7.71 -13.98
N ALA A 179 -6.64 -8.46 -14.38
CA ALA A 179 -8.02 -8.03 -14.12
C ALA A 179 -8.36 -8.10 -12.63
N ALA A 180 -9.26 -7.21 -12.19
CA ALA A 180 -9.71 -7.17 -10.81
C ALA A 180 -10.32 -8.50 -10.35
N CYS A 181 -10.11 -8.85 -9.08
CA CYS A 181 -10.65 -10.08 -8.49
C CYS A 181 -10.96 -9.92 -6.98
N HIS A 182 -11.57 -10.95 -6.41
CA HIS A 182 -11.85 -11.02 -4.97
C HIS A 182 -10.59 -10.92 -4.09
N GLY A 183 -9.43 -11.34 -4.61
CA GLY A 183 -8.16 -11.17 -3.92
C GLY A 183 -7.82 -9.71 -3.63
N ASP A 184 -8.22 -8.79 -4.51
CA ASP A 184 -8.02 -7.36 -4.28
C ASP A 184 -8.82 -6.86 -3.06
N VAL A 185 -9.99 -7.46 -2.79
CA VAL A 185 -10.80 -7.15 -1.60
C VAL A 185 -10.08 -7.60 -0.33
N LEU A 186 -9.53 -8.81 -0.32
CA LEU A 186 -8.76 -9.35 0.81
C LEU A 186 -7.49 -8.52 1.06
N ALA A 187 -6.72 -8.25 0.01
CA ALA A 187 -5.51 -7.46 0.10
C ALA A 187 -5.80 -6.03 0.58
N ALA A 188 -6.83 -5.37 0.04
CA ALA A 188 -7.21 -4.03 0.45
C ALA A 188 -7.61 -3.97 1.93
N HIS A 189 -8.36 -4.97 2.42
CA HIS A 189 -8.73 -5.07 3.83
C HIS A 189 -7.50 -5.17 4.75
N LEU A 190 -6.53 -6.01 4.40
CA LEU A 190 -5.30 -6.19 5.18
C LEU A 190 -4.38 -4.97 5.10
N ASN A 191 -4.19 -4.42 3.91
CA ASN A 191 -3.27 -3.31 3.66
C ASN A 191 -3.78 -1.96 4.19
N ALA A 192 -5.05 -1.89 4.58
CA ALA A 192 -5.64 -0.73 5.27
C ALA A 192 -5.45 -0.75 6.79
N GLN A 193 -5.01 -1.88 7.35
CA GLN A 193 -4.78 -2.02 8.79
C GLN A 193 -3.42 -1.43 9.17
N ASP A 194 -3.32 -0.88 10.38
CA ASP A 194 -2.04 -0.44 10.94
C ASP A 194 -1.34 -1.66 11.56
N ASP A 195 -0.27 -2.11 10.96
CA ASP A 195 0.51 -3.28 11.36
C ASP A 195 1.52 -3.00 12.50
N ASP A 196 1.54 -1.76 13.01
CA ASP A 196 2.35 -1.36 14.17
C ASP A 196 1.54 -1.30 15.50
N LEU A 197 0.26 -1.67 15.46
CA LEU A 197 -0.64 -1.61 16.63
C LEU A 197 -0.90 -2.99 17.22
#